data_3745e832c5c07d4bcf174f9d8d8925a4
#
_entry.id   3745e832c5c07d4bcf174f9d8d8925a4
#
_cell.length_a   1.000
_cell.length_b   1.000
_cell.length_c   1.000
_cell.angle_alpha   90.00
_cell.angle_beta   90.00
_cell.angle_gamma   90.00
#
_symmetry.space_group_name_H-M   'P 1'
#
loop_
_entity.id
_entity.type
_entity.pdbx_description
1 polymer ?
#
loop_
_entity_poly.entity_id
_entity_poly.type
_entity_poly.pdbx_seq_one_letter_code
_entity_poly.pdbx_strand_id
1 'polypeptide(L)'
;MKPFIFSILFIVLFCQRDNTTNNSDELRGQYILQNVNCECFFEDYDFSVNQLWVFPSKNLIVSKGNQYDGVYISSPNNPEEYTQIDGVLTLTDSNKEYVVNFNDDEVTLTFIDDPLIVDDEITYYFKKGDANENCVNPDNLKINTACTREYNPVCGCDGLTYSNPCTATNYGGVSAFTIGACSK
;
A
#
# COMPACT_ATOMS: atom_id res chain seq x y z
N MET A 1 -63.19 0.30 -44.98
CA MET A 1 -62.58 1.05 -43.92
C MET A 1 -61.63 0.12 -43.16
N LYS A 2 -60.30 0.26 -43.32
CA LYS A 2 -59.30 -0.56 -42.63
C LYS A 2 -58.76 0.28 -41.46
N PRO A 3 -58.67 -0.23 -40.25
CA PRO A 3 -58.04 0.50 -39.15
C PRO A 3 -56.51 0.41 -39.28
N PHE A 4 -55.87 1.57 -39.26
CA PHE A 4 -54.43 1.72 -39.12
C PHE A 4 -54.04 1.47 -37.65
N ILE A 5 -53.27 0.41 -37.41
CA ILE A 5 -52.67 0.16 -36.09
C ILE A 5 -51.36 0.92 -36.04
N PHE A 6 -51.31 1.99 -35.27
CA PHE A 6 -50.08 2.72 -34.91
C PHE A 6 -49.31 1.91 -33.86
N SER A 7 -48.23 1.25 -34.29
CA SER A 7 -47.32 0.59 -33.37
C SER A 7 -46.38 1.65 -32.79
N ILE A 8 -46.59 2.02 -31.53
CA ILE A 8 -45.70 2.90 -30.81
C ILE A 8 -44.51 2.05 -30.34
N LEU A 9 -43.39 2.23 -31.03
CA LEU A 9 -42.09 1.64 -30.64
C LEU A 9 -41.55 2.41 -29.41
N PHE A 10 -41.70 1.83 -28.22
CA PHE A 10 -41.06 2.35 -27.01
C PHE A 10 -39.55 2.04 -27.11
N ILE A 11 -38.75 3.05 -27.49
CA ILE A 11 -37.30 3.00 -27.36
C ILE A 11 -36.99 3.22 -25.88
N VAL A 12 -36.75 2.14 -25.14
CA VAL A 12 -36.21 2.19 -23.80
C VAL A 12 -34.71 2.55 -23.97
N LEU A 13 -34.36 3.82 -23.84
CA LEU A 13 -32.97 4.23 -23.66
C LEU A 13 -32.49 3.62 -22.32
N PHE A 14 -31.81 2.49 -22.40
CA PHE A 14 -30.95 2.05 -21.31
C PHE A 14 -29.83 3.07 -21.19
N CYS A 15 -29.99 4.02 -20.26
CA CYS A 15 -28.88 4.81 -19.77
C CYS A 15 -27.96 3.82 -19.04
N GLN A 16 -26.95 3.29 -19.75
CA GLN A 16 -25.81 2.66 -19.10
C GLN A 16 -25.16 3.77 -18.28
N ARG A 17 -25.41 3.73 -16.99
CA ARG A 17 -24.62 4.45 -16.01
C ARG A 17 -23.25 3.79 -16.09
N ASP A 18 -22.33 4.41 -16.81
CA ASP A 18 -20.91 4.13 -16.66
C ASP A 18 -20.60 4.42 -15.19
N ASN A 19 -20.60 3.38 -14.38
CA ASN A 19 -20.00 3.39 -13.06
C ASN A 19 -18.49 3.44 -13.24
N THR A 20 -17.96 4.54 -13.75
CA THR A 20 -16.63 4.99 -13.36
C THR A 20 -16.80 5.48 -11.93
N THR A 21 -16.87 4.56 -10.98
CA THR A 21 -16.52 4.85 -9.61
C THR A 21 -15.05 5.23 -9.68
N ASN A 22 -14.77 6.55 -9.68
CA ASN A 22 -13.49 7.02 -9.17
C ASN A 22 -13.46 6.53 -7.73
N ASN A 23 -12.83 5.37 -7.51
CA ASN A 23 -12.58 4.82 -6.18
C ASN A 23 -11.50 5.70 -5.54
N SER A 24 -11.91 6.92 -5.10
CA SER A 24 -11.07 7.79 -4.27
C SER A 24 -10.72 7.10 -2.94
N ASP A 25 -11.50 6.09 -2.56
CA ASP A 25 -11.48 5.45 -1.25
C ASP A 25 -10.85 4.04 -1.30
N GLU A 26 -10.04 3.75 -2.33
CA GLU A 26 -9.28 2.51 -2.44
C GLU A 26 -7.78 2.78 -2.30
N LEU A 27 -7.12 1.99 -1.45
CA LEU A 27 -5.67 2.03 -1.31
C LEU A 27 -4.99 1.57 -2.59
N ARG A 28 -4.00 2.37 -3.11
CA ARG A 28 -3.19 2.00 -4.29
C ARG A 28 -1.87 2.73 -4.37
N GLY A 29 -0.84 2.05 -4.85
CA GLY A 29 0.50 2.59 -5.05
C GLY A 29 1.26 2.81 -3.75
N GLN A 30 2.10 3.82 -3.72
CA GLN A 30 2.98 4.12 -2.59
C GLN A 30 2.32 5.04 -1.57
N TYR A 31 2.55 4.74 -0.30
CA TYR A 31 2.28 5.61 0.86
C TYR A 31 3.53 5.69 1.74
N ILE A 32 3.86 6.88 2.18
CA ILE A 32 5.02 7.16 3.03
C ILE A 32 4.52 7.46 4.43
N LEU A 33 5.00 6.72 5.43
CA LEU A 33 4.63 6.93 6.81
C LEU A 33 5.10 8.30 7.30
N GLN A 34 4.23 9.06 7.93
CA GLN A 34 4.50 10.39 8.47
C GLN A 34 4.57 10.36 9.99
N ASN A 35 3.73 9.58 10.63
CA ASN A 35 3.65 9.48 12.09
C ASN A 35 2.93 8.19 12.51
N VAL A 36 3.14 7.80 13.76
CA VAL A 36 2.38 6.77 14.45
C VAL A 36 1.91 7.31 15.79
N ASN A 37 0.62 7.20 16.06
CA ASN A 37 0.06 7.48 17.37
C ASN A 37 -0.10 6.16 18.13
N CYS A 38 0.62 6.03 19.26
CA CYS A 38 0.59 4.87 20.15
C CYS A 38 1.22 5.30 21.50
N GLU A 39 1.09 4.54 22.58
CA GLU A 39 1.93 4.70 23.78
C GLU A 39 3.38 4.20 23.58
N CYS A 40 3.90 4.36 22.35
CA CYS A 40 5.25 3.99 21.96
C CYS A 40 6.19 5.20 22.12
N PHE A 41 7.44 4.94 22.35
CA PHE A 41 8.44 6.00 22.44
C PHE A 41 9.34 5.98 21.20
N PHE A 42 9.27 7.05 20.40
CA PHE A 42 10.12 7.27 19.22
C PHE A 42 10.89 8.56 19.40
N GLU A 43 12.16 8.48 19.84
CA GLU A 43 13.03 9.64 19.93
C GLU A 43 13.75 9.84 18.59
N ASP A 44 13.59 11.02 17.99
CA ASP A 44 14.24 11.43 16.72
C ASP A 44 14.06 10.41 15.55
N TYR A 45 12.94 9.69 15.52
CA TYR A 45 12.70 8.68 14.51
C TYR A 45 12.20 9.29 13.18
N ASP A 46 12.89 8.94 12.09
CA ASP A 46 12.47 9.29 10.72
C ASP A 46 11.43 8.29 10.19
N PHE A 47 10.17 8.60 10.36
CA PHE A 47 9.08 7.73 9.88
C PHE A 47 9.09 7.55 8.37
N SER A 48 9.65 8.50 7.58
CA SER A 48 9.62 8.49 6.12
C SER A 48 10.40 7.33 5.48
N VAL A 49 11.26 6.65 6.26
CA VAL A 49 11.92 5.43 5.81
C VAL A 49 10.95 4.24 5.68
N ASN A 50 9.75 4.35 6.28
CA ASN A 50 8.73 3.32 6.21
C ASN A 50 7.71 3.67 5.13
N GLN A 51 7.44 2.72 4.27
CA GLN A 51 6.52 2.84 3.17
C GLN A 51 5.54 1.68 3.14
N LEU A 52 4.34 1.96 2.66
CA LEU A 52 3.33 0.96 2.33
C LEU A 52 3.13 0.97 0.82
N TRP A 53 3.22 -0.18 0.20
CA TRP A 53 2.93 -0.38 -1.22
C TRP A 53 1.71 -1.26 -1.39
N VAL A 54 0.74 -0.79 -2.16
CA VAL A 54 -0.54 -1.46 -2.37
C VAL A 54 -0.74 -1.73 -3.85
N PHE A 55 -1.03 -2.99 -4.18
CA PHE A 55 -1.20 -3.51 -5.54
C PHE A 55 -2.61 -4.09 -5.71
N PRO A 56 -3.65 -3.25 -5.98
CA PRO A 56 -5.04 -3.71 -6.04
C PRO A 56 -5.27 -4.80 -7.07
N SER A 57 -4.57 -4.73 -8.23
CA SER A 57 -4.70 -5.74 -9.30
C SER A 57 -4.24 -7.15 -8.91
N LYS A 58 -3.49 -7.27 -7.80
CA LYS A 58 -2.97 -8.54 -7.26
C LYS A 58 -3.53 -8.85 -5.87
N ASN A 59 -4.29 -7.94 -5.27
CA ASN A 59 -4.72 -7.98 -3.87
C ASN A 59 -3.54 -8.14 -2.89
N LEU A 60 -2.41 -7.48 -3.19
CA LEU A 60 -1.19 -7.57 -2.39
C LEU A 60 -0.83 -6.23 -1.76
N ILE A 61 -0.30 -6.29 -0.55
CA ILE A 61 0.25 -5.17 0.20
C ILE A 61 1.65 -5.53 0.70
N VAL A 62 2.55 -4.55 0.73
CA VAL A 62 3.93 -4.73 1.17
C VAL A 62 4.34 -3.55 2.05
N SER A 63 4.73 -3.83 3.28
CA SER A 63 5.42 -2.85 4.13
C SER A 63 6.92 -2.87 3.82
N LYS A 64 7.51 -1.69 3.65
CA LYS A 64 8.95 -1.51 3.41
C LYS A 64 9.51 -0.55 4.45
N GLY A 65 10.77 -0.73 4.82
CA GLY A 65 11.44 0.14 5.77
C GLY A 65 12.50 -0.59 6.59
N ASN A 66 12.84 -0.02 7.75
CA ASN A 66 13.83 -0.60 8.62
C ASN A 66 13.21 -1.74 9.46
N GLN A 67 13.58 -2.97 9.16
CA GLN A 67 13.02 -4.19 9.79
C GLN A 67 13.21 -4.31 11.32
N TYR A 68 13.95 -3.39 11.94
CA TYR A 68 14.23 -3.43 13.37
C TYR A 68 13.30 -2.55 14.22
N ASP A 69 12.46 -1.73 13.59
CA ASP A 69 11.75 -0.65 14.30
C ASP A 69 10.33 -1.03 14.75
N GLY A 70 9.80 -2.15 14.27
CA GLY A 70 8.46 -2.62 14.67
C GLY A 70 7.29 -1.78 14.17
N VAL A 71 7.55 -0.78 13.29
CA VAL A 71 6.57 0.19 12.81
C VAL A 71 5.97 -0.29 11.48
N TYR A 72 5.40 -1.49 11.48
CA TYR A 72 4.85 -2.09 10.26
C TYR A 72 3.41 -2.55 10.44
N ILE A 73 2.60 -2.30 9.43
CA ILE A 73 1.26 -2.86 9.37
C ILE A 73 1.25 -4.34 8.94
N SER A 74 2.23 -4.77 8.14
CA SER A 74 2.44 -6.15 7.68
C SER A 74 3.90 -6.57 7.89
N SER A 75 4.24 -7.82 7.66
CA SER A 75 5.64 -8.28 7.71
C SER A 75 6.51 -7.52 6.71
N PRO A 76 7.64 -6.89 7.15
CA PRO A 76 8.43 -6.05 6.28
C PRO A 76 9.02 -6.82 5.10
N ASN A 77 8.93 -6.20 3.90
CA ASN A 77 9.39 -6.74 2.63
C ASN A 77 8.79 -8.11 2.24
N ASN A 78 7.73 -8.53 2.91
CA ASN A 78 6.98 -9.74 2.59
C ASN A 78 5.60 -9.34 2.06
N PRO A 79 5.27 -9.68 0.80
CA PRO A 79 3.93 -9.46 0.28
C PRO A 79 2.89 -10.23 1.09
N GLU A 80 1.80 -9.57 1.42
CA GLU A 80 0.68 -10.16 2.12
C GLU A 80 -0.61 -9.89 1.34
N GLU A 81 -1.50 -10.87 1.26
CA GLU A 81 -2.81 -10.69 0.65
C GLU A 81 -3.70 -9.83 1.56
N TYR A 82 -4.52 -8.99 0.93
CA TYR A 82 -5.46 -8.14 1.65
C TYR A 82 -6.82 -8.09 0.99
N THR A 83 -7.82 -7.69 1.78
CA THR A 83 -9.11 -7.21 1.31
C THR A 83 -9.39 -5.82 1.89
N GLN A 84 -10.11 -4.99 1.14
CA GLN A 84 -10.62 -3.71 1.64
C GLN A 84 -12.12 -3.63 1.37
N ILE A 85 -12.94 -3.66 2.43
CA ILE A 85 -14.39 -3.70 2.35
C ILE A 85 -14.94 -2.70 3.37
N ASP A 86 -15.83 -1.82 2.93
CA ASP A 86 -16.52 -0.85 3.80
C ASP A 86 -15.60 -0.04 4.72
N GLY A 87 -14.42 0.36 4.20
CA GLY A 87 -13.44 1.13 4.94
C GLY A 87 -12.59 0.31 5.91
N VAL A 88 -12.65 -1.01 5.87
CA VAL A 88 -11.80 -1.91 6.66
C VAL A 88 -10.81 -2.62 5.73
N LEU A 89 -9.52 -2.49 6.04
CA LEU A 89 -8.42 -3.24 5.46
C LEU A 89 -8.18 -4.48 6.33
N THR A 90 -8.28 -5.67 5.75
CA THR A 90 -7.96 -6.93 6.43
C THR A 90 -6.74 -7.56 5.77
N LEU A 91 -5.70 -7.84 6.53
CA LEU A 91 -4.52 -8.58 6.10
C LEU A 91 -4.77 -10.07 6.32
N THR A 92 -4.67 -10.86 5.25
CA THR A 92 -5.14 -12.27 5.27
C THR A 92 -4.22 -13.18 6.07
N ASP A 93 -2.89 -13.02 5.94
CA ASP A 93 -1.92 -13.93 6.57
C ASP A 93 -1.74 -13.62 8.05
N SER A 94 -1.68 -12.36 8.42
CA SER A 94 -1.52 -11.93 9.82
C SER A 94 -2.84 -11.80 10.57
N ASN A 95 -3.98 -11.84 9.87
CA ASN A 95 -5.34 -11.62 10.40
C ASN A 95 -5.47 -10.30 11.17
N LYS A 96 -4.76 -9.27 10.69
CA LYS A 96 -4.84 -7.92 11.25
C LYS A 96 -5.87 -7.10 10.49
N GLU A 97 -6.61 -6.28 11.20
CA GLU A 97 -7.62 -5.40 10.63
C GLU A 97 -7.33 -3.94 10.97
N TYR A 98 -7.64 -3.05 10.04
CA TYR A 98 -7.44 -1.61 10.19
C TYR A 98 -8.63 -0.86 9.63
N VAL A 99 -9.12 0.14 10.37
CA VAL A 99 -10.03 1.15 9.81
C VAL A 99 -9.22 2.07 8.91
N VAL A 100 -9.68 2.24 7.67
CA VAL A 100 -9.04 3.10 6.67
C VAL A 100 -9.84 4.40 6.54
N ASN A 101 -9.19 5.53 6.75
CA ASN A 101 -9.78 6.83 6.46
C ASN A 101 -8.92 7.59 5.47
N PHE A 102 -9.55 8.18 4.46
CA PHE A 102 -8.91 8.99 3.43
C PHE A 102 -9.21 10.46 3.69
N ASN A 103 -8.19 11.32 3.54
CA ASN A 103 -8.29 12.76 3.62
C ASN A 103 -7.33 13.39 2.60
N ASP A 104 -7.81 13.66 1.38
CA ASP A 104 -7.03 14.10 0.23
C ASP A 104 -5.86 13.14 -0.10
N ASP A 105 -4.62 13.56 0.12
CA ASP A 105 -3.40 12.75 -0.10
C ASP A 105 -2.93 12.02 1.17
N GLU A 106 -3.67 12.15 2.26
CA GLU A 106 -3.39 11.49 3.53
C GLU A 106 -4.31 10.28 3.74
N VAL A 107 -3.76 9.24 4.35
CA VAL A 107 -4.48 8.03 4.74
C VAL A 107 -4.12 7.68 6.17
N THR A 108 -5.11 7.41 6.98
CA THR A 108 -4.91 6.83 8.31
C THR A 108 -5.32 5.36 8.32
N LEU A 109 -4.52 4.55 8.96
CA LEU A 109 -4.81 3.15 9.26
C LEU A 109 -4.84 2.98 10.78
N THR A 110 -6.03 2.79 11.33
CA THR A 110 -6.20 2.55 12.77
C THR A 110 -6.39 1.05 13.01
N PHE A 111 -5.52 0.46 13.81
CA PHE A 111 -5.58 -0.97 14.13
C PHE A 111 -6.85 -1.29 14.91
N ILE A 112 -7.54 -2.35 14.50
CA ILE A 112 -8.72 -2.86 15.21
C ILE A 112 -8.22 -3.94 16.16
N ASP A 113 -8.20 -3.61 17.44
CA ASP A 113 -7.80 -4.54 18.51
C ASP A 113 -9.02 -5.22 19.17
N ASP A 114 -8.75 -6.24 19.98
CA ASP A 114 -9.79 -6.93 20.77
C ASP A 114 -10.41 -5.93 21.78
N PRO A 115 -11.72 -5.65 21.72
CA PRO A 115 -12.38 -4.67 22.59
C PRO A 115 -12.34 -5.04 24.08
N LEU A 116 -11.84 -6.23 24.44
CA LEU A 116 -11.65 -6.67 25.83
C LEU A 116 -10.29 -6.25 26.41
N ILE A 117 -9.37 -5.77 25.58
CA ILE A 117 -8.07 -5.27 26.00
C ILE A 117 -8.15 -3.74 25.96
N VAL A 118 -8.06 -3.11 27.12
CA VAL A 118 -7.87 -1.64 27.21
C VAL A 118 -6.41 -1.39 26.86
N ASP A 119 -6.13 -1.37 25.58
CA ASP A 119 -4.81 -1.09 25.05
C ASP A 119 -4.89 0.16 24.15
N ASP A 120 -3.71 0.73 23.88
CA ASP A 120 -3.65 1.95 23.12
C ASP A 120 -3.93 1.70 21.66
N GLU A 121 -4.91 2.42 21.15
CA GLU A 121 -5.26 2.41 19.73
C GLU A 121 -4.04 2.88 18.91
N ILE A 122 -3.50 2.00 18.06
CA ILE A 122 -2.39 2.33 17.18
C ILE A 122 -2.94 2.90 15.88
N THR A 123 -2.60 4.15 15.59
CA THR A 123 -2.95 4.79 14.32
C THR A 123 -1.71 5.20 13.55
N TYR A 124 -1.63 4.72 12.30
CA TYR A 124 -0.58 5.05 11.34
C TYR A 124 -1.07 6.17 10.42
N TYR A 125 -0.27 7.21 10.27
CA TYR A 125 -0.55 8.34 9.38
C TYR A 125 0.36 8.26 8.16
N PHE A 126 -0.23 8.04 7.01
CA PHE A 126 0.46 7.94 5.73
C PHE A 126 0.14 9.10 4.82
N LYS A 127 1.09 9.47 3.98
CA LYS A 127 0.90 10.37 2.86
C LYS A 127 1.13 9.64 1.55
N LYS A 128 0.33 9.94 0.53
CA LYS A 128 0.50 9.42 -0.83
C LYS A 128 1.89 9.79 -1.35
N GLY A 129 2.63 8.79 -1.83
CA GLY A 129 3.94 8.97 -2.44
C GLY A 129 3.83 9.21 -3.94
N ASP A 130 4.89 9.78 -4.52
CA ASP A 130 4.98 10.13 -5.94
C ASP A 130 5.65 9.05 -6.79
N ALA A 131 6.08 7.94 -6.19
CA ALA A 131 6.77 6.89 -6.94
C ALA A 131 5.84 6.26 -7.98
N ASN A 132 6.42 5.99 -9.15
CA ASN A 132 5.71 5.29 -10.22
C ASN A 132 5.20 3.93 -9.70
N GLU A 133 3.94 3.59 -9.97
CA GLU A 133 3.32 2.32 -9.56
C GLU A 133 4.10 1.08 -10.02
N ASN A 134 4.88 1.21 -11.13
CA ASN A 134 5.75 0.14 -11.64
C ASN A 134 7.13 0.09 -10.98
N CYS A 135 7.42 0.99 -10.04
CA CYS A 135 8.70 1.02 -9.35
C CYS A 135 8.94 -0.25 -8.52
N VAL A 136 7.95 -0.66 -7.75
CA VAL A 136 8.01 -1.90 -6.99
C VAL A 136 7.12 -2.95 -7.64
N ASN A 137 7.73 -4.10 -7.97
CA ASN A 137 7.00 -5.27 -8.45
C ASN A 137 7.03 -6.36 -7.36
N PRO A 138 5.87 -6.73 -6.79
CA PRO A 138 5.81 -7.77 -5.75
C PRO A 138 6.35 -9.14 -6.23
N ASP A 139 6.30 -9.43 -7.54
CA ASP A 139 6.86 -10.68 -8.09
C ASP A 139 8.40 -10.75 -8.02
N ASN A 140 9.07 -9.61 -7.84
CA ASN A 140 10.52 -9.55 -7.66
C ASN A 140 10.94 -9.86 -6.21
N LEU A 141 10.02 -9.77 -5.25
CA LEU A 141 10.31 -10.02 -3.84
C LEU A 141 10.65 -11.49 -3.62
N LYS A 142 11.88 -11.75 -3.23
CA LYS A 142 12.45 -13.09 -3.01
C LYS A 142 13.22 -13.12 -1.69
N ILE A 143 12.53 -12.86 -0.59
CA ILE A 143 13.12 -12.72 0.75
C ILE A 143 13.95 -13.94 1.20
N ASN A 144 13.67 -15.12 0.63
CA ASN A 144 14.42 -16.36 0.89
C ASN A 144 15.66 -16.53 0.00
N THR A 145 15.94 -15.60 -0.91
CA THR A 145 17.11 -15.65 -1.77
C THR A 145 18.28 -14.94 -1.08
N ALA A 146 19.39 -15.64 -0.89
CA ALA A 146 20.58 -15.03 -0.29
C ALA A 146 21.20 -13.98 -1.22
N CYS A 147 21.37 -12.76 -0.72
CA CYS A 147 22.18 -11.71 -1.34
C CYS A 147 23.58 -11.68 -0.73
N THR A 148 24.55 -11.22 -1.51
CA THR A 148 25.90 -10.95 -1.02
C THR A 148 25.87 -9.84 0.05
N ARG A 149 26.84 -9.86 0.97
CA ARG A 149 26.95 -8.85 2.04
C ARG A 149 27.85 -7.67 1.67
N GLU A 150 28.26 -7.58 0.41
CA GLU A 150 29.04 -6.44 -0.06
C GLU A 150 28.22 -5.14 0.08
N TYR A 151 28.89 -4.05 0.47
CA TYR A 151 28.30 -2.74 0.51
C TYR A 151 28.63 -1.98 -0.78
N ASN A 152 27.72 -2.04 -1.73
CA ASN A 152 27.74 -1.29 -2.98
C ASN A 152 26.36 -0.62 -3.15
N PRO A 153 26.13 0.49 -2.40
CA PRO A 153 24.80 1.03 -2.22
C PRO A 153 24.17 1.49 -3.52
N VAL A 154 22.85 1.31 -3.61
CA VAL A 154 22.02 1.79 -4.69
C VAL A 154 20.81 2.51 -4.13
N CYS A 155 20.35 3.54 -4.87
CA CYS A 155 19.10 4.23 -4.60
C CYS A 155 18.00 3.61 -5.47
N GLY A 156 17.00 3.00 -4.85
CA GLY A 156 15.83 2.48 -5.53
C GLY A 156 14.93 3.60 -6.07
N CYS A 157 14.16 3.27 -7.09
CA CYS A 157 13.13 4.19 -7.62
C CYS A 157 12.04 4.54 -6.59
N ASP A 158 11.97 3.79 -5.50
CA ASP A 158 11.10 4.03 -4.33
C ASP A 158 11.69 5.04 -3.32
N GLY A 159 12.90 5.56 -3.61
CA GLY A 159 13.59 6.51 -2.75
C GLY A 159 14.33 5.89 -1.55
N LEU A 160 14.36 4.56 -1.43
CA LEU A 160 15.09 3.86 -0.36
C LEU A 160 16.50 3.48 -0.80
N THR A 161 17.45 3.61 0.14
CA THR A 161 18.83 3.14 -0.07
C THR A 161 18.96 1.67 0.31
N TYR A 162 19.46 0.87 -0.62
CA TYR A 162 19.76 -0.55 -0.42
C TYR A 162 21.25 -0.79 -0.38
N SER A 163 21.69 -1.79 0.37
CA SER A 163 23.11 -2.11 0.53
C SER A 163 23.80 -2.55 -0.77
N ASN A 164 23.06 -3.11 -1.72
CA ASN A 164 23.54 -3.51 -3.05
C ASN A 164 22.36 -3.78 -4.01
N PRO A 165 22.63 -3.97 -5.32
CA PRO A 165 21.58 -4.27 -6.32
C PRO A 165 20.75 -5.52 -6.02
N CYS A 166 21.36 -6.56 -5.45
CA CYS A 166 20.63 -7.78 -5.10
C CYS A 166 19.58 -7.52 -4.02
N THR A 167 19.93 -6.77 -2.98
CA THR A 167 18.97 -6.41 -1.92
C THR A 167 17.87 -5.48 -2.44
N ALA A 168 18.20 -4.56 -3.34
CA ALA A 168 17.23 -3.69 -3.98
C ALA A 168 16.17 -4.50 -4.75
N THR A 169 16.61 -5.46 -5.57
CA THR A 169 15.68 -6.25 -6.40
C THR A 169 14.97 -7.32 -5.58
N ASN A 170 15.68 -8.14 -4.81
CA ASN A 170 15.11 -9.33 -4.17
C ASN A 170 14.38 -9.01 -2.85
N TYR A 171 14.86 -8.04 -2.08
CA TYR A 171 14.24 -7.67 -0.81
C TYR A 171 13.39 -6.40 -0.93
N GLY A 172 13.79 -5.48 -1.81
CA GLY A 172 13.05 -4.26 -2.10
C GLY A 172 11.98 -4.42 -3.19
N GLY A 173 12.09 -5.43 -4.05
CA GLY A 173 11.21 -5.61 -5.19
C GLY A 173 11.32 -4.49 -6.25
N VAL A 174 12.34 -3.60 -6.15
CA VAL A 174 12.45 -2.46 -7.06
C VAL A 174 12.80 -2.90 -8.47
N SER A 175 12.16 -2.25 -9.44
CA SER A 175 12.35 -2.51 -10.87
C SER A 175 13.51 -1.72 -11.46
N ALA A 176 13.91 -0.62 -10.80
CA ALA A 176 14.99 0.26 -11.23
C ALA A 176 15.71 0.88 -10.03
N PHE A 177 17.00 1.10 -10.18
CA PHE A 177 17.83 1.79 -9.19
C PHE A 177 18.98 2.55 -9.85
N THR A 178 19.57 3.51 -9.13
CA THR A 178 20.80 4.19 -9.51
C THR A 178 21.93 3.81 -8.56
N ILE A 179 23.17 3.85 -9.04
CA ILE A 179 24.35 3.59 -8.22
C ILE A 179 24.53 4.71 -7.20
N GLY A 180 24.84 4.35 -5.97
CA GLY A 180 25.00 5.25 -4.83
C GLY A 180 23.79 5.26 -3.91
N ALA A 181 23.98 5.78 -2.70
CA ALA A 181 22.88 6.01 -1.77
C ALA A 181 21.94 7.11 -2.28
N CYS A 182 20.67 7.06 -1.88
CA CYS A 182 19.75 8.17 -2.15
C CYS A 182 20.25 9.46 -1.50
N SER A 183 20.12 10.59 -2.20
CA SER A 183 20.31 11.91 -1.61
C SER A 183 19.12 12.24 -0.70
N LYS A 184 19.40 12.71 0.49
CA LYS A 184 18.38 13.28 1.39
C LYS A 184 17.92 14.64 0.90
#